data_b2f0800239cf3ebd1d7db3e4fecc0602
#
_entry.id   b2f0800239cf3ebd1d7db3e4fecc0602
#
_cell.length_a   1.000
_cell.length_b   1.000
_cell.length_c   1.000
_cell.angle_alpha   90.00
_cell.angle_beta   90.00
_cell.angle_gamma   90.00
#
_symmetry.space_group_name_H-M   'P 1'
#
loop_
_entity.id
_entity.type
_entity.pdbx_description
1 polymer ?
#
loop_
_entity_poly.entity_id
_entity_poly.type
_entity_poly.pdbx_seq_one_letter_code
_entity_poly.pdbx_strand_id
1 'polypeptide(L)'
;MPIHRLTIVGTGLIGASVGLALRANGFEGEIAGWDRDPEQLQIALDRGAIDRAASDAIEAAKLSDLVLLSGPVLSILDWMERLSPVLLPHQLVTDEIGRAHV
;
A
#
# COMPACT_ATOMS: atom_id res chain seq x y z
N MET A 1 12.33 11.83 6.42
CA MET A 1 12.78 10.44 6.37
C MET A 1 12.54 9.87 4.98
N PRO A 2 13.56 9.30 4.34
CA PRO A 2 13.34 8.75 3.00
C PRO A 2 12.47 7.49 3.06
N ILE A 3 11.59 7.37 2.07
CA ILE A 3 10.73 6.19 1.94
C ILE A 3 11.37 5.29 0.89
N HIS A 4 11.80 4.10 1.32
CA HIS A 4 12.42 3.10 0.46
C HIS A 4 11.45 1.99 0.05
N ARG A 5 10.44 1.73 0.90
CA ARG A 5 9.47 0.67 0.66
C ARG A 5 8.08 1.18 0.99
N LEU A 6 7.20 1.04 0.02
CA LEU A 6 5.79 1.39 0.14
C LEU A 6 4.97 0.14 -0.09
N THR A 7 3.96 -0.08 0.73
CA THR A 7 2.97 -1.13 0.49
C THR A 7 1.62 -0.50 0.23
N ILE A 8 0.98 -0.90 -0.87
CA ILE A 8 -0.38 -0.50 -1.19
C ILE A 8 -1.31 -1.67 -0.85
N VAL A 9 -2.19 -1.47 0.12
CA VAL A 9 -3.22 -2.45 0.47
C VAL A 9 -4.50 -2.02 -0.22
N GLY A 10 -4.94 -2.81 -1.19
CA GLY A 10 -6.03 -2.47 -2.07
C GLY A 10 -5.51 -1.90 -3.39
N THR A 11 -5.30 -2.77 -4.38
CA THR A 11 -4.69 -2.40 -5.66
C THR A 11 -5.72 -2.19 -6.77
N GLY A 12 -6.95 -1.82 -6.40
CA GLY A 12 -7.96 -1.43 -7.37
C GLY A 12 -7.63 -0.11 -8.04
N LEU A 13 -8.61 0.52 -8.65
CA LEU A 13 -8.40 1.70 -9.49
C LEU A 13 -7.58 2.80 -8.81
N ILE A 14 -7.94 3.17 -7.59
CA ILE A 14 -7.27 4.27 -6.88
C ILE A 14 -5.88 3.88 -6.42
N GLY A 15 -5.73 2.70 -5.80
CA GLY A 15 -4.43 2.21 -5.34
C GLY A 15 -3.45 2.06 -6.48
N ALA A 16 -3.88 1.49 -7.60
CA ALA A 16 -3.05 1.36 -8.78
C ALA A 16 -2.67 2.71 -9.36
N SER A 17 -3.60 3.66 -9.37
CA SER A 17 -3.32 5.01 -9.86
C SER A 17 -2.25 5.71 -9.04
N VAL A 18 -2.26 5.53 -7.72
CA VAL A 18 -1.22 6.09 -6.85
C VAL A 18 0.14 5.48 -7.17
N GLY A 19 0.20 4.15 -7.33
CA GLY A 19 1.45 3.48 -7.70
C GLY A 19 2.03 3.99 -9.00
N LEU A 20 1.18 4.11 -10.03
CA LEU A 20 1.61 4.63 -11.33
C LEU A 20 2.07 6.09 -11.24
N ALA A 21 1.35 6.91 -10.48
CA ALA A 21 1.71 8.31 -10.30
C ALA A 21 3.06 8.48 -9.59
N LEU A 22 3.32 7.65 -8.59
CA LEU A 22 4.59 7.67 -7.88
C LEU A 22 5.75 7.34 -8.82
N ARG A 23 5.60 6.32 -9.65
CA ARG A 23 6.63 5.97 -10.64
C ARG A 23 6.83 7.09 -11.65
N ALA A 24 5.75 7.68 -12.14
CA ALA A 24 5.82 8.78 -13.11
C ALA A 24 6.52 10.01 -12.51
N ASN A 25 6.48 10.18 -11.20
CA ASN A 25 7.11 11.30 -10.52
C ASN A 25 8.46 10.95 -9.90
N GLY A 26 9.06 9.84 -10.29
CA GLY A 26 10.44 9.54 -9.93
C GLY A 26 10.66 8.78 -8.64
N PHE A 27 9.63 8.20 -8.05
CA PHE A 27 9.82 7.37 -6.86
C PHE A 27 10.68 6.15 -7.23
N GLU A 28 11.80 5.97 -6.55
CA GLU A 28 12.77 4.92 -6.83
C GLU A 28 12.71 3.75 -5.86
N GLY A 29 11.90 3.83 -4.82
CA GLY A 29 11.75 2.75 -3.84
C GLY A 29 10.94 1.57 -4.38
N GLU A 30 10.82 0.53 -3.56
CA GLU A 30 10.00 -0.62 -3.88
C GLU A 30 8.53 -0.35 -3.56
N ILE A 31 7.64 -0.72 -4.47
CA ILE A 31 6.20 -0.68 -4.24
C ILE A 31 5.69 -2.12 -4.22
N ALA A 32 5.28 -2.59 -3.06
CA ALA A 32 4.59 -3.86 -2.91
C ALA A 32 3.09 -3.60 -2.89
N GLY A 33 2.32 -4.56 -3.33
CA GLY A 33 0.86 -4.46 -3.30
C GLY A 33 0.21 -5.71 -2.78
N TRP A 34 -0.95 -5.56 -2.18
CA TRP A 34 -1.80 -6.65 -1.79
C TRP A 34 -3.26 -6.31 -2.09
N ASP A 35 -4.02 -7.28 -2.53
CA ASP A 35 -5.46 -7.13 -2.75
C ASP A 35 -6.13 -8.45 -2.42
N ARG A 36 -7.37 -8.38 -1.89
CA ARG A 36 -8.13 -9.59 -1.62
C ARG A 36 -8.54 -10.29 -2.92
N ASP A 37 -8.63 -9.54 -4.02
CA ASP A 37 -8.93 -10.07 -5.34
C ASP A 37 -7.61 -10.30 -6.09
N PRO A 38 -7.22 -11.57 -6.30
CA PRO A 38 -5.96 -11.87 -7.01
C PRO A 38 -5.90 -11.31 -8.42
N GLU A 39 -7.05 -11.16 -9.07
CA GLU A 39 -7.11 -10.60 -10.41
C GLU A 39 -6.73 -9.12 -10.42
N GLN A 40 -7.22 -8.34 -9.46
CA GLN A 40 -6.84 -6.94 -9.32
C GLN A 40 -5.36 -6.79 -9.01
N LEU A 41 -4.83 -7.67 -8.19
CA LEU A 41 -3.42 -7.67 -7.83
C LEU A 41 -2.55 -7.94 -9.06
N GLN A 42 -2.95 -8.91 -9.89
CA GLN A 42 -2.21 -9.23 -11.10
C GLN A 42 -2.26 -8.08 -12.11
N ILE A 43 -3.41 -7.43 -12.27
CA ILE A 43 -3.54 -6.28 -13.15
C ILE A 43 -2.59 -5.15 -12.71
N ALA A 44 -2.52 -4.87 -11.42
CA ALA A 44 -1.63 -3.84 -10.88
C ALA A 44 -0.16 -4.17 -11.19
N LEU A 45 0.21 -5.43 -11.04
CA LEU A 45 1.56 -5.89 -11.34
C LEU A 45 1.88 -5.76 -12.82
N ASP A 46 0.96 -6.19 -13.68
CA ASP A 46 1.15 -6.13 -15.14
C ASP A 46 1.25 -4.69 -15.66
N ARG A 47 0.56 -3.76 -15.01
CA ARG A 47 0.57 -2.36 -15.40
C ARG A 47 1.77 -1.58 -14.84
N GLY A 48 2.55 -2.20 -13.98
CA GLY A 48 3.67 -1.53 -13.33
C GLY A 48 3.29 -0.60 -12.19
N ALA A 49 2.06 -0.72 -11.68
CA ALA A 49 1.62 0.05 -10.52
C ALA A 49 2.31 -0.43 -9.24
N ILE A 50 2.64 -1.70 -9.19
CA ILE A 50 3.41 -2.31 -8.11
C ILE A 50 4.55 -3.11 -8.70
N ASP A 51 5.62 -3.27 -7.93
CA ASP A 51 6.78 -4.06 -8.33
C ASP A 51 6.67 -5.51 -7.90
N ARG A 52 5.95 -5.74 -6.82
CA ARG A 52 5.84 -7.05 -6.22
C ARG A 52 4.44 -7.24 -5.63
N ALA A 53 3.87 -8.43 -5.90
CA ALA A 53 2.61 -8.84 -5.29
C ALA A 53 2.92 -9.55 -3.97
N ALA A 54 2.41 -9.02 -2.87
CA ALA A 54 2.60 -9.63 -1.56
C ALA A 54 1.57 -10.73 -1.33
N SER A 55 1.99 -11.81 -0.71
CA SER A 55 1.08 -12.89 -0.34
C SER A 55 0.34 -12.60 0.98
N ASP A 56 0.89 -11.70 1.80
CA ASP A 56 0.33 -11.34 3.10
C ASP A 56 0.51 -9.84 3.31
N ALA A 57 -0.62 -9.14 3.47
CA ALA A 57 -0.62 -7.69 3.64
C ALA A 57 0.06 -7.25 4.94
N ILE A 58 -0.12 -8.00 6.03
CA ILE A 58 0.48 -7.67 7.32
C ILE A 58 2.00 -7.77 7.25
N GLU A 59 2.51 -8.85 6.67
CA GLU A 59 3.95 -9.02 6.53
C GLU A 59 4.58 -7.97 5.63
N ALA A 60 3.91 -7.63 4.52
CA ALA A 60 4.40 -6.58 3.64
C ALA A 60 4.42 -5.22 4.35
N ALA A 61 3.38 -4.92 5.11
CA ALA A 61 3.29 -3.66 5.87
C ALA A 61 4.41 -3.54 6.89
N LYS A 62 4.74 -4.63 7.58
CA LYS A 62 5.81 -4.64 8.57
C LYS A 62 7.18 -4.31 7.97
N LEU A 63 7.38 -4.59 6.71
CA LEU A 63 8.63 -4.31 6.00
C LEU A 63 8.64 -2.94 5.32
N SER A 64 7.57 -2.18 5.44
CA SER A 64 7.40 -0.92 4.70
C SER A 64 7.67 0.29 5.57
N ASP A 65 8.11 1.37 4.93
CA ASP A 65 8.23 2.69 5.56
C ASP A 65 6.89 3.41 5.56
N LEU A 66 6.09 3.15 4.51
CA LEU A 66 4.79 3.77 4.33
C LEU A 66 3.79 2.71 3.86
N VAL A 67 2.60 2.72 4.44
CA VAL A 67 1.50 1.86 4.02
C VAL A 67 0.36 2.76 3.54
N LEU A 68 -0.08 2.55 2.31
CA LEU A 68 -1.24 3.21 1.74
C LEU A 68 -2.42 2.24 1.80
N LEU A 69 -3.48 2.65 2.49
CA LEU A 69 -4.72 1.89 2.57
C LEU A 69 -5.70 2.46 1.55
N SER A 70 -6.14 1.63 0.63
CA SER A 70 -7.06 2.00 -0.43
C SER A 70 -8.23 1.02 -0.47
N GLY A 71 -9.39 1.50 -0.87
CA GLY A 71 -10.59 0.68 -0.96
C GLY A 71 -11.76 1.29 -0.18
N PRO A 72 -12.80 0.49 0.08
CA PRO A 72 -13.95 0.98 0.85
C PRO A 72 -13.54 1.43 2.25
N VAL A 73 -14.22 2.44 2.78
CA VAL A 73 -13.90 3.03 4.09
C VAL A 73 -13.87 1.98 5.20
N LEU A 74 -14.83 1.06 5.21
CA LEU A 74 -14.87 0.02 6.25
C LEU A 74 -13.66 -0.90 6.18
N SER A 75 -13.17 -1.19 4.98
CA SER A 75 -11.95 -1.99 4.81
C SER A 75 -10.72 -1.24 5.32
N ILE A 76 -10.66 0.06 5.07
CA ILE A 76 -9.57 0.91 5.56
C ILE A 76 -9.55 0.91 7.09
N LEU A 77 -10.70 1.08 7.72
CA LEU A 77 -10.80 1.06 9.18
C LEU A 77 -10.39 -0.29 9.77
N ASP A 78 -10.81 -1.38 9.14
CA ASP A 78 -10.43 -2.71 9.56
C ASP A 78 -8.90 -2.91 9.46
N TRP A 79 -8.30 -2.47 8.36
CA TRP A 79 -6.85 -2.57 8.20
C TRP A 79 -6.09 -1.73 9.22
N MET A 80 -6.56 -0.52 9.52
CA MET A 80 -5.95 0.32 10.54
C MET A 80 -5.95 -0.38 11.90
N GLU A 81 -7.06 -1.02 12.25
CA GLU A 81 -7.16 -1.76 13.51
C GLU A 81 -6.22 -2.95 13.54
N ARG A 82 -6.11 -3.69 12.45
CA ARG A 82 -5.26 -4.87 12.36
C ARG A 82 -3.76 -4.53 12.30
N LEU A 83 -3.41 -3.39 11.73
CA LEU A 83 -2.01 -2.97 11.57
C LEU A 83 -1.47 -2.24 12.81
N SER A 84 -2.32 -1.55 13.53
CA SER A 84 -1.91 -0.75 14.69
C SER A 84 -1.00 -1.48 15.66
N PRO A 85 -1.30 -2.73 16.08
CA PRO A 85 -0.45 -3.43 17.05
C PRO A 85 0.86 -3.97 16.49
N VAL A 86 1.04 -4.00 15.16
CA VAL A 86 2.23 -4.63 14.55
C VAL A 86 3.20 -3.64 13.93
N LEU A 87 2.79 -2.39 13.71
CA LEU A 87 3.65 -1.38 13.11
C LEU A 87 4.47 -0.64 14.17
N LEU A 88 5.67 -0.27 13.79
CA LEU A 88 6.59 0.49 14.65
C LEU A 88 6.31 1.99 14.51
N PRO A 89 6.72 2.81 15.52
CA PRO A 89 6.41 4.25 15.51
C PRO A 89 6.92 5.02 14.29
N HIS A 90 8.01 4.56 13.65
CA HIS A 90 8.55 5.25 12.48
C HIS A 90 7.80 4.94 11.18
N GLN A 91 6.92 3.94 11.20
CA GLN A 91 6.17 3.55 10.01
C GLN A 91 4.92 4.41 9.87
N LEU A 92 4.71 4.93 8.68
CA LEU A 92 3.58 5.79 8.39
C LEU A 92 2.46 5.01 7.72
N VAL A 93 1.22 5.35 8.08
CA VAL A 93 0.04 4.80 7.43
C VAL A 93 -0.77 5.99 6.91
N THR A 94 -1.18 5.92 5.64
CA THR A 94 -2.05 6.91 5.04
C THR A 94 -3.18 6.20 4.31
N ASP A 95 -4.27 6.89 4.05
CA ASP A 95 -5.38 6.36 3.27
C ASP A 95 -5.57 7.18 2.00
N GLU A 96 -6.47 6.74 1.14
CA GLU A 96 -6.76 7.42 -0.12
C GLU A 96 -7.42 8.79 0.07
N ILE A 97 -7.85 9.12 1.29
CA ILE A 97 -8.40 10.43 1.61
C ILE A 97 -7.27 11.43 1.90
N GLY A 98 -6.04 10.96 2.00
CA GLY A 98 -4.87 11.81 2.18
C GLY A 98 -4.52 12.16 3.61
N ARG A 99 -5.15 11.54 4.61
CA ARG A 99 -4.80 11.76 6.00
C ARG A 99 -3.73 10.78 6.46
N ALA A 100 -2.72 11.30 7.14
CA ALA A 100 -1.69 10.46 7.74
C ALA A 100 -2.14 9.97 9.12
N HIS A 101 -1.91 8.70 9.39
CA HIS A 101 -2.22 8.06 10.67
C HIS A 101 -0.91 7.57 11.27
N VAL A 102 -0.61 8.05 12.45
CA VAL A 102 0.68 7.75 13.10
C VAL A 102 0.46 6.99 14.39
#